data_e11ff62fe369dd0f8a8ef591a9377127
#
_entry.id   e11ff62fe369dd0f8a8ef591a9377127
#
_cell.length_a   1.000
_cell.length_b   1.000
_cell.length_c   1.000
_cell.angle_alpha   90.00
_cell.angle_beta   90.00
_cell.angle_gamma   90.00
#
_symmetry.space_group_name_H-M   'P 1'
#
loop_
_entity.id
_entity.type
_entity.pdbx_description
1 polymer ?
#
loop_
_entity_poly.entity_id
_entity_poly.type
_entity_poly.pdbx_seq_one_letter_code
_entity_poly.pdbx_strand_id
1 'polypeptide(L)'
;MKAFKQSILAGFLVILIAGSGVTSAGGKVTRLLNVSYDPTREFYKEYNAVFSKYWKARTGETVIIDQSHGGSGKQARAVIDGLEADVVTLALAYDIDAIGEHSGLIASGWQKRLPHNSCPYTSTIVFLVRKGNPKQIKDWDDLVKPGVSIITPNPKTSGGARWNYLAAWGFALKKYRNREEKARQFVARIFKNVPVLDSGARGSTNTFVQRGMGDVLLAWENEAFLALNELGRDKFEIVVPSLSILAEPPVAVVDKVVAKHGTRKVAEAYLKYLYSKKGQEIAARHYYRPRLRTVASKYQAKFPKVKLFTIDQLFGGWGKAQRIHFADGGIFDRMYQ
;
A
#
# COMPACT_ATOMS: atom_id res chain seq x y z
N MET A 1 12.52 55.39 -86.16
CA MET A 1 12.69 54.09 -86.81
C MET A 1 12.11 53.08 -85.86
N LYS A 2 11.28 52.20 -86.30
CA LYS A 2 10.25 51.47 -85.58
C LYS A 2 10.83 50.39 -84.63
N ALA A 3 10.39 50.43 -83.27
CA ALA A 3 10.62 49.39 -82.30
C ALA A 3 9.47 48.39 -82.36
N PHE A 4 9.78 47.12 -82.44
CA PHE A 4 8.88 46.00 -82.45
C PHE A 4 8.64 45.55 -80.97
N LYS A 5 7.44 45.60 -80.48
CA LYS A 5 7.04 45.04 -79.18
C LYS A 5 6.70 43.54 -79.39
N GLN A 6 7.37 42.65 -78.69
CA GLN A 6 6.96 41.27 -78.52
C GLN A 6 6.40 41.09 -77.10
N SER A 7 5.13 40.74 -77.00
CA SER A 7 4.47 40.36 -75.75
C SER A 7 4.68 38.87 -75.51
N ILE A 8 5.30 38.55 -74.39
CA ILE A 8 5.43 37.15 -73.89
C ILE A 8 4.29 36.92 -72.89
N LEU A 9 3.37 36.04 -73.24
CA LEU A 9 2.32 35.56 -72.37
C LEU A 9 2.90 34.47 -71.46
N ALA A 10 3.11 34.77 -70.17
CA ALA A 10 3.54 33.77 -69.17
C ALA A 10 2.30 33.11 -68.57
N GLY A 11 2.06 31.88 -68.96
CA GLY A 11 1.01 31.04 -68.32
C GLY A 11 1.44 30.62 -66.92
N PHE A 12 0.68 31.06 -65.92
CA PHE A 12 0.84 30.58 -64.53
C PHE A 12 0.18 29.21 -64.40
N LEU A 13 0.97 28.15 -64.25
CA LEU A 13 0.52 26.82 -63.87
C LEU A 13 0.35 26.78 -62.36
N VAL A 14 -0.87 26.86 -61.83
CA VAL A 14 -1.20 26.67 -60.42
C VAL A 14 -1.16 25.18 -60.11
N ILE A 15 -0.07 24.72 -59.53
CA ILE A 15 0.03 23.36 -58.97
C ILE A 15 -0.68 23.37 -57.63
N LEU A 16 -1.91 22.83 -57.57
CA LEU A 16 -2.59 22.48 -56.29
C LEU A 16 -1.81 21.32 -55.65
N ILE A 17 -0.96 21.64 -54.69
CA ILE A 17 -0.39 20.64 -53.78
C ILE A 17 -1.53 20.32 -52.79
N ALA A 18 -2.18 19.18 -53.01
CA ALA A 18 -3.05 18.58 -52.00
C ALA A 18 -2.16 18.15 -50.81
N GLY A 19 -2.09 19.04 -49.84
CA GLY A 19 -1.42 18.73 -48.58
C GLY A 19 -2.17 17.61 -47.87
N SER A 20 -1.68 16.36 -48.02
CA SER A 20 -2.10 15.24 -47.18
C SER A 20 -1.68 15.58 -45.76
N GLY A 21 -2.62 16.15 -45.00
CA GLY A 21 -2.46 16.34 -43.56
C GLY A 21 -2.22 15.01 -42.92
N VAL A 22 -0.95 14.67 -42.64
CA VAL A 22 -0.60 13.61 -41.74
C VAL A 22 -1.07 14.06 -40.36
N THR A 23 -2.31 13.72 -40.04
CA THR A 23 -2.78 13.77 -38.64
C THR A 23 -1.87 12.82 -37.87
N SER A 24 -0.87 13.38 -37.22
CA SER A 24 -0.10 12.68 -36.17
C SER A 24 -1.12 12.22 -35.14
N ALA A 25 -1.45 10.93 -35.17
CA ALA A 25 -2.25 10.29 -34.15
C ALA A 25 -1.37 10.19 -32.88
N GLY A 26 -1.11 11.33 -32.28
CA GLY A 26 -0.60 11.42 -30.92
C GLY A 26 -1.65 10.82 -30.00
N GLY A 27 -1.52 9.51 -29.68
CA GLY A 27 -2.45 8.80 -28.82
C GLY A 27 -2.62 9.59 -27.53
N LYS A 28 -3.87 9.68 -27.02
CA LYS A 28 -4.20 10.35 -25.77
C LYS A 28 -3.28 9.84 -24.66
N VAL A 29 -2.61 10.76 -23.99
CA VAL A 29 -1.78 10.47 -22.79
C VAL A 29 -2.54 10.93 -21.56
N THR A 30 -2.83 9.99 -20.67
CA THR A 30 -3.49 10.26 -19.39
C THR A 30 -2.50 10.02 -18.24
N ARG A 31 -2.50 10.86 -17.22
CA ARG A 31 -1.71 10.67 -16.00
C ARG A 31 -2.65 10.32 -14.85
N LEU A 32 -2.22 9.37 -14.02
CA LEU A 32 -2.84 9.00 -12.76
C LEU A 32 -1.82 9.20 -11.63
N LEU A 33 -2.27 9.70 -10.49
CA LEU A 33 -1.51 9.65 -9.26
C LEU A 33 -2.08 8.56 -8.33
N ASN A 34 -1.26 7.54 -8.01
CA ASN A 34 -1.56 6.56 -6.98
C ASN A 34 -0.83 6.95 -5.67
N VAL A 35 -1.60 7.27 -4.65
CA VAL A 35 -1.10 7.54 -3.30
C VAL A 35 -1.20 6.26 -2.47
N SER A 36 -0.05 5.72 -2.05
CA SER A 36 0.06 4.40 -1.47
C SER A 36 0.88 4.39 -0.17
N TYR A 37 0.82 3.28 0.57
CA TYR A 37 1.63 3.07 1.76
C TYR A 37 2.96 2.36 1.43
N ASP A 38 3.95 2.51 2.35
CA ASP A 38 5.35 2.14 2.10
C ASP A 38 5.60 0.71 1.57
N PRO A 39 5.01 -0.36 2.13
CA PRO A 39 5.30 -1.73 1.72
C PRO A 39 4.95 -2.09 0.27
N THR A 40 4.23 -1.23 -0.44
CA THR A 40 3.77 -1.51 -1.81
C THR A 40 4.68 -0.98 -2.92
N ARG A 41 5.82 -0.35 -2.61
CA ARG A 41 6.69 0.32 -3.60
C ARG A 41 7.08 -0.57 -4.76
N GLU A 42 7.65 -1.71 -4.48
CA GLU A 42 8.15 -2.66 -5.48
C GLU A 42 6.98 -3.29 -6.24
N PHE A 43 5.90 -3.62 -5.52
CA PHE A 43 4.68 -4.15 -6.11
C PHE A 43 4.08 -3.19 -7.15
N TYR A 44 3.85 -1.93 -6.80
CA TYR A 44 3.26 -0.98 -7.74
C TYR A 44 4.22 -0.58 -8.87
N LYS A 45 5.53 -0.63 -8.67
CA LYS A 45 6.50 -0.44 -9.76
C LYS A 45 6.27 -1.44 -10.89
N GLU A 46 6.16 -2.73 -10.58
CA GLU A 46 5.86 -3.78 -11.55
C GLU A 46 4.42 -3.68 -12.08
N TYR A 47 3.48 -3.51 -11.16
CA TYR A 47 2.05 -3.48 -11.48
C TYR A 47 1.72 -2.36 -12.48
N ASN A 48 2.23 -1.16 -12.29
CA ASN A 48 2.00 -0.01 -13.14
C ASN A 48 2.53 -0.23 -14.56
N ALA A 49 3.72 -0.79 -14.68
CA ALA A 49 4.29 -1.11 -16.00
C ALA A 49 3.43 -2.14 -16.78
N VAL A 50 2.90 -3.14 -16.07
CA VAL A 50 2.02 -4.16 -16.65
C VAL A 50 0.65 -3.58 -17.00
N PHE A 51 0.06 -2.78 -16.11
CA PHE A 51 -1.23 -2.15 -16.36
C PHE A 51 -1.16 -1.16 -17.52
N SER A 52 -0.14 -0.32 -17.60
CA SER A 52 0.03 0.63 -18.70
C SER A 52 0.07 -0.06 -20.06
N LYS A 53 0.78 -1.19 -20.17
CA LYS A 53 0.81 -2.00 -21.40
C LYS A 53 -0.57 -2.60 -21.71
N TYR A 54 -1.23 -3.16 -20.70
CA TYR A 54 -2.59 -3.71 -20.84
C TYR A 54 -3.58 -2.65 -21.31
N TRP A 55 -3.56 -1.47 -20.68
CA TRP A 55 -4.48 -0.37 -21.02
C TRP A 55 -4.26 0.12 -22.45
N LYS A 56 -3.01 0.36 -22.84
CA LYS A 56 -2.65 0.76 -24.20
C LYS A 56 -3.08 -0.25 -25.26
N ALA A 57 -2.84 -1.54 -25.02
CA ALA A 57 -3.25 -2.60 -25.95
C ALA A 57 -4.77 -2.68 -26.13
N ARG A 58 -5.54 -2.35 -25.06
CA ARG A 58 -7.00 -2.45 -25.06
C ARG A 58 -7.72 -1.20 -25.58
N THR A 59 -7.12 -0.03 -25.40
CA THR A 59 -7.79 1.27 -25.65
C THR A 59 -7.07 2.18 -26.63
N GLY A 60 -5.81 1.90 -26.95
CA GLY A 60 -4.93 2.81 -27.69
C GLY A 60 -4.38 3.98 -26.84
N GLU A 61 -4.91 4.20 -25.63
CA GLU A 61 -4.53 5.29 -24.74
C GLU A 61 -3.28 4.95 -23.96
N THR A 62 -2.31 5.87 -23.90
CA THR A 62 -1.13 5.75 -23.04
C THR A 62 -1.45 6.29 -21.66
N VAL A 63 -1.22 5.50 -20.59
CA VAL A 63 -1.35 5.95 -19.22
C VAL A 63 0.02 5.96 -18.52
N ILE A 64 0.32 7.09 -17.87
CA ILE A 64 1.47 7.26 -16.98
C ILE A 64 0.95 7.26 -15.57
N ILE A 65 1.53 6.42 -14.70
CA ILE A 65 1.08 6.29 -13.32
C ILE A 65 2.19 6.75 -12.40
N ASP A 66 1.99 7.92 -11.83
CA ASP A 66 2.86 8.50 -10.82
C ASP A 66 2.52 7.90 -9.44
N GLN A 67 3.50 7.88 -8.54
CA GLN A 67 3.33 7.27 -7.23
C GLN A 67 3.84 8.16 -6.11
N SER A 68 3.06 8.23 -5.02
CA SER A 68 3.50 8.75 -3.74
C SER A 68 3.47 7.62 -2.70
N HIS A 69 4.56 7.43 -1.94
CA HIS A 69 4.66 6.40 -0.92
C HIS A 69 5.10 6.99 0.43
N GLY A 70 4.51 6.50 1.49
CA GLY A 70 4.84 6.90 2.85
C GLY A 70 4.05 6.11 3.89
N GLY A 71 4.09 6.52 5.14
CA GLY A 71 3.18 5.98 6.15
C GLY A 71 1.72 6.25 5.76
N SER A 72 0.85 5.25 5.87
CA SER A 72 -0.52 5.30 5.35
C SER A 72 -1.33 6.49 5.90
N GLY A 73 -1.30 6.73 7.20
CA GLY A 73 -1.96 7.90 7.80
C GLY A 73 -1.37 9.23 7.33
N LYS A 74 -0.04 9.30 7.11
CA LYS A 74 0.61 10.48 6.52
C LYS A 74 0.15 10.70 5.08
N GLN A 75 -0.01 9.64 4.29
CA GLN A 75 -0.50 9.70 2.92
C GLN A 75 -1.97 10.13 2.86
N ALA A 76 -2.82 9.60 3.75
CA ALA A 76 -4.20 10.06 3.87
C ALA A 76 -4.28 11.56 4.18
N ARG A 77 -3.47 12.03 5.13
CA ARG A 77 -3.40 13.46 5.47
C ARG A 77 -2.96 14.30 4.27
N ALA A 78 -1.97 13.88 3.49
CA ALA A 78 -1.54 14.61 2.31
C ALA A 78 -2.67 14.78 1.28
N VAL A 79 -3.52 13.76 1.10
CA VAL A 79 -4.71 13.86 0.23
C VAL A 79 -5.76 14.81 0.81
N ILE A 80 -6.00 14.76 2.12
CA ILE A 80 -6.90 15.70 2.81
C ILE A 80 -6.42 17.14 2.64
N ASP A 81 -5.11 17.35 2.74
CA ASP A 81 -4.46 18.66 2.64
C ASP A 81 -4.24 19.14 1.19
N GLY A 82 -4.77 18.41 0.19
CA GLY A 82 -4.83 18.87 -1.20
C GLY A 82 -3.96 18.12 -2.22
N LEU A 83 -3.30 17.02 -1.86
CA LEU A 83 -2.62 16.18 -2.85
C LEU A 83 -3.68 15.49 -3.74
N GLU A 84 -3.73 15.87 -5.01
CA GLU A 84 -4.74 15.42 -5.97
C GLU A 84 -4.47 13.98 -6.45
N ALA A 85 -4.72 13.01 -5.59
CA ALA A 85 -4.63 11.59 -5.94
C ALA A 85 -5.83 11.13 -6.74
N ASP A 86 -5.62 10.44 -7.87
CA ASP A 86 -6.71 9.78 -8.62
C ASP A 86 -7.19 8.51 -7.90
N VAL A 87 -6.26 7.77 -7.32
CA VAL A 87 -6.53 6.57 -6.54
C VAL A 87 -5.69 6.56 -5.26
N VAL A 88 -6.25 5.98 -4.21
CA VAL A 88 -5.55 5.68 -2.97
C VAL A 88 -5.51 4.18 -2.75
N THR A 89 -4.36 3.67 -2.32
CA THR A 89 -4.10 2.26 -2.04
C THR A 89 -3.40 2.18 -0.69
N LEU A 90 -4.18 2.29 0.39
CA LEU A 90 -3.69 2.53 1.75
C LEU A 90 -3.66 1.26 2.59
N ALA A 91 -3.04 1.34 3.77
CA ALA A 91 -2.83 0.17 4.62
C ALA A 91 -4.10 -0.30 5.32
N LEU A 92 -5.08 0.57 5.54
CA LEU A 92 -6.28 0.27 6.32
C LEU A 92 -7.47 1.17 5.95
N ALA A 93 -8.68 0.66 6.16
CA ALA A 93 -9.90 1.32 5.71
C ALA A 93 -10.12 2.69 6.36
N TYR A 94 -9.81 2.84 7.65
CA TYR A 94 -9.96 4.11 8.34
C TYR A 94 -9.20 5.27 7.67
N ASP A 95 -8.02 5.02 7.09
CA ASP A 95 -7.26 6.07 6.42
C ASP A 95 -7.98 6.56 5.15
N ILE A 96 -8.75 5.70 4.47
CA ILE A 96 -9.61 6.08 3.33
C ILE A 96 -10.90 6.75 3.83
N ASP A 97 -11.50 6.22 4.90
CA ASP A 97 -12.68 6.83 5.53
C ASP A 97 -12.37 8.27 5.96
N ALA A 98 -11.20 8.50 6.57
CA ALA A 98 -10.76 9.84 6.99
C ALA A 98 -10.64 10.83 5.82
N ILE A 99 -10.20 10.38 4.63
CA ILE A 99 -10.22 11.23 3.43
C ILE A 99 -11.66 11.62 3.08
N GLY A 100 -12.59 10.65 3.09
CA GLY A 100 -14.01 10.92 2.83
C GLY A 100 -14.61 11.89 3.85
N GLU A 101 -14.39 11.62 5.14
CA GLU A 101 -14.97 12.38 6.26
C GLU A 101 -14.44 13.81 6.35
N HIS A 102 -13.13 14.03 6.19
CA HIS A 102 -12.52 15.35 6.40
C HIS A 102 -12.45 16.24 5.14
N SER A 103 -12.43 15.66 3.94
CA SER A 103 -12.35 16.43 2.70
C SER A 103 -13.54 16.26 1.77
N GLY A 104 -14.36 15.24 1.99
CA GLY A 104 -15.46 14.88 1.10
C GLY A 104 -15.02 14.47 -0.31
N LEU A 105 -13.74 14.10 -0.50
CA LEU A 105 -13.18 13.72 -1.80
C LEU A 105 -13.61 12.31 -2.25
N ILE A 106 -13.92 11.42 -1.29
CA ILE A 106 -14.35 10.04 -1.52
C ILE A 106 -15.76 9.89 -0.98
N ALA A 107 -16.69 9.40 -1.81
CA ALA A 107 -18.07 9.19 -1.40
C ALA A 107 -18.20 7.99 -0.46
N SER A 108 -19.19 8.04 0.43
CA SER A 108 -19.55 6.92 1.30
C SER A 108 -19.82 5.63 0.52
N GLY A 109 -19.62 4.48 1.17
CA GLY A 109 -19.84 3.18 0.53
C GLY A 109 -18.76 2.75 -0.45
N TRP A 110 -17.62 3.43 -0.50
CA TRP A 110 -16.49 3.10 -1.37
C TRP A 110 -16.01 1.64 -1.22
N GLN A 111 -16.07 1.07 -0.03
CA GLN A 111 -15.66 -0.32 0.25
C GLN A 111 -16.48 -1.36 -0.54
N LYS A 112 -17.75 -1.03 -0.87
CA LYS A 112 -18.65 -1.94 -1.62
C LYS A 112 -18.43 -1.93 -3.13
N ARG A 113 -17.56 -1.04 -3.64
CA ARG A 113 -17.35 -0.87 -5.09
C ARG A 113 -16.53 -1.98 -5.75
N LEU A 114 -15.67 -2.65 -4.95
CA LEU A 114 -14.83 -3.73 -5.41
C LEU A 114 -14.95 -4.94 -4.47
N PRO A 115 -14.62 -6.16 -4.93
CA PRO A 115 -14.71 -7.37 -4.11
C PRO A 115 -13.90 -7.28 -2.81
N HIS A 116 -14.31 -8.08 -1.81
CA HIS A 116 -13.62 -8.19 -0.52
C HIS A 116 -13.46 -6.85 0.20
N ASN A 117 -14.51 -6.04 0.26
CA ASN A 117 -14.47 -4.68 0.84
C ASN A 117 -13.35 -3.82 0.23
N SER A 118 -13.20 -3.91 -1.10
CA SER A 118 -12.16 -3.22 -1.87
C SER A 118 -10.72 -3.58 -1.46
N CYS A 119 -10.49 -4.79 -0.92
CA CYS A 119 -9.18 -5.30 -0.51
C CYS A 119 -8.69 -6.39 -1.50
N PRO A 120 -7.88 -6.05 -2.51
CA PRO A 120 -7.50 -6.96 -3.58
C PRO A 120 -6.56 -8.09 -3.15
N TYR A 121 -5.84 -7.93 -2.08
CA TYR A 121 -4.90 -8.91 -1.51
C TYR A 121 -4.86 -8.76 0.00
N THR A 122 -4.17 -9.68 0.68
CA THR A 122 -3.98 -9.62 2.14
C THR A 122 -2.51 -9.79 2.52
N SER A 123 -2.22 -9.53 3.77
CA SER A 123 -0.94 -9.81 4.41
C SER A 123 -1.18 -10.16 5.89
N THR A 124 -0.13 -10.28 6.64
CA THR A 124 -0.18 -10.47 8.09
C THR A 124 1.08 -9.90 8.73
N ILE A 125 1.15 -9.91 10.05
CA ILE A 125 2.32 -9.46 10.81
C ILE A 125 3.15 -10.67 11.20
N VAL A 126 4.44 -10.58 10.94
CA VAL A 126 5.47 -11.55 11.31
C VAL A 126 6.63 -10.86 12.00
N PHE A 127 7.57 -11.61 12.52
CA PHE A 127 8.81 -11.08 13.11
C PHE A 127 9.97 -11.36 12.16
N LEU A 128 10.74 -10.33 11.85
CA LEU A 128 12.05 -10.49 11.22
C LEU A 128 13.11 -10.41 12.31
N VAL A 129 13.91 -11.46 12.46
CA VAL A 129 14.96 -11.56 13.48
C VAL A 129 16.34 -11.68 12.84
N ARG A 130 17.40 -11.44 13.61
CA ARG A 130 18.76 -11.65 13.14
C ARG A 130 19.02 -13.13 12.86
N LYS A 131 19.94 -13.43 11.94
CA LYS A 131 20.34 -14.81 11.60
C LYS A 131 20.71 -15.62 12.84
N GLY A 132 20.20 -16.85 12.91
CA GLY A 132 20.39 -17.73 14.07
C GLY A 132 19.55 -17.35 15.29
N ASN A 133 18.69 -16.33 15.18
CA ASN A 133 17.74 -15.92 16.22
C ASN A 133 18.38 -15.86 17.64
N PRO A 134 19.41 -15.05 17.87
CA PRO A 134 20.19 -15.07 19.11
C PRO A 134 19.37 -14.75 20.37
N LYS A 135 18.25 -14.06 20.24
CA LYS A 135 17.30 -13.76 21.33
C LYS A 135 16.23 -14.85 21.51
N GLN A 136 16.27 -15.92 20.70
CA GLN A 136 15.33 -17.04 20.77
C GLN A 136 13.86 -16.57 20.73
N ILE A 137 13.56 -15.61 19.86
CA ILE A 137 12.20 -15.09 19.64
C ILE A 137 11.39 -16.16 18.91
N LYS A 138 10.31 -16.64 19.52
CA LYS A 138 9.40 -17.65 18.94
C LYS A 138 7.98 -17.15 18.83
N ASP A 139 7.55 -16.27 19.74
CA ASP A 139 6.19 -15.74 19.80
C ASP A 139 6.16 -14.36 20.47
N TRP A 140 5.01 -13.74 20.54
CA TRP A 140 4.76 -12.44 21.16
C TRP A 140 5.27 -12.34 22.60
N ASP A 141 5.22 -13.43 23.34
CA ASP A 141 5.71 -13.47 24.75
C ASP A 141 7.21 -13.20 24.88
N ASP A 142 7.97 -13.53 23.86
CA ASP A 142 9.40 -13.30 23.87
C ASP A 142 9.76 -11.82 23.69
N LEU A 143 8.84 -11.04 23.11
CA LEU A 143 9.04 -9.61 22.87
C LEU A 143 9.03 -8.77 24.15
N VAL A 144 8.46 -9.28 25.24
CA VAL A 144 8.41 -8.58 26.53
C VAL A 144 9.54 -8.97 27.48
N LYS A 145 10.47 -9.82 27.04
CA LYS A 145 11.65 -10.23 27.82
C LYS A 145 12.62 -9.06 27.99
N PRO A 146 13.31 -8.96 29.14
CA PRO A 146 14.39 -7.99 29.32
C PRO A 146 15.49 -8.14 28.27
N GLY A 147 16.00 -7.02 27.77
CA GLY A 147 17.11 -6.99 26.81
C GLY A 147 16.73 -7.38 25.37
N VAL A 148 15.45 -7.50 25.05
CA VAL A 148 14.96 -7.59 23.66
C VAL A 148 14.67 -6.19 23.15
N SER A 149 15.30 -5.79 22.05
CA SER A 149 15.08 -4.50 21.38
C SER A 149 14.21 -4.69 20.14
N ILE A 150 13.09 -3.97 20.08
CA ILE A 150 12.06 -4.12 19.06
C ILE A 150 12.07 -2.91 18.14
N ILE A 151 12.00 -3.14 16.83
CA ILE A 151 11.78 -2.09 15.85
C ILE A 151 10.35 -2.21 15.29
N THR A 152 9.63 -1.10 15.31
CA THR A 152 8.29 -0.97 14.73
C THR A 152 8.03 0.50 14.41
N PRO A 153 7.24 0.83 13.37
CA PRO A 153 6.93 2.23 13.09
C PRO A 153 5.89 2.83 14.06
N ASN A 154 5.69 4.13 13.97
CA ASN A 154 4.78 4.88 14.84
C ASN A 154 3.31 4.68 14.41
N PRO A 155 2.41 4.19 15.29
CA PRO A 155 1.00 4.05 15.00
C PRO A 155 0.24 5.35 14.68
N LYS A 156 0.77 6.51 15.07
CA LYS A 156 0.17 7.82 14.74
C LYS A 156 0.34 8.19 13.27
N THR A 157 1.37 7.67 12.59
CA THR A 157 1.71 8.02 11.19
C THR A 157 1.65 6.84 10.22
N SER A 158 1.85 5.63 10.73
CA SER A 158 1.96 4.40 9.93
C SER A 158 0.75 3.48 10.16
N GLY A 159 0.00 3.21 9.10
CA GLY A 159 -1.04 2.18 9.12
C GLY A 159 -0.45 0.78 9.38
N GLY A 160 0.76 0.51 8.88
CA GLY A 160 1.48 -0.74 9.18
C GLY A 160 1.71 -0.93 10.67
N ALA A 161 2.06 0.14 11.38
CA ALA A 161 2.24 0.11 12.83
C ALA A 161 0.94 -0.16 13.59
N ARG A 162 -0.20 0.35 13.09
CA ARG A 162 -1.51 0.04 13.69
C ARG A 162 -1.84 -1.44 13.59
N TRP A 163 -1.52 -2.08 12.47
CA TRP A 163 -1.64 -3.52 12.32
C TRP A 163 -0.70 -4.29 13.26
N ASN A 164 0.56 -3.86 13.42
CA ASN A 164 1.52 -4.47 14.37
C ASN A 164 0.99 -4.41 15.82
N TYR A 165 0.53 -3.23 16.24
CA TYR A 165 -0.05 -3.00 17.55
C TYR A 165 -1.29 -3.87 17.80
N LEU A 166 -2.23 -3.91 16.84
CA LEU A 166 -3.46 -4.69 16.99
C LEU A 166 -3.19 -6.21 16.93
N ALA A 167 -2.16 -6.65 16.20
CA ALA A 167 -1.74 -8.06 16.22
C ALA A 167 -1.25 -8.46 17.63
N ALA A 168 -0.41 -7.64 18.25
CA ALA A 168 0.05 -7.84 19.64
C ALA A 168 -1.11 -7.81 20.63
N TRP A 169 -2.03 -6.85 20.48
CA TRP A 169 -3.20 -6.73 21.34
C TRP A 169 -4.13 -7.93 21.24
N GLY A 170 -4.43 -8.38 20.03
CA GLY A 170 -5.28 -9.56 19.79
C GLY A 170 -4.68 -10.85 20.36
N PHE A 171 -3.35 -11.02 20.25
CA PHE A 171 -2.66 -12.11 20.93
C PHE A 171 -2.84 -12.03 22.44
N ALA A 172 -2.64 -10.84 23.02
CA ALA A 172 -2.79 -10.62 24.46
C ALA A 172 -4.23 -10.86 24.94
N LEU A 173 -5.25 -10.40 24.21
CA LEU A 173 -6.66 -10.69 24.53
C LEU A 173 -6.91 -12.19 24.60
N LYS A 174 -6.41 -12.95 23.62
CA LYS A 174 -6.56 -14.40 23.63
C LYS A 174 -5.82 -15.03 24.80
N LYS A 175 -4.58 -14.65 25.05
CA LYS A 175 -3.76 -15.15 26.15
C LYS A 175 -4.43 -14.89 27.52
N TYR A 176 -4.96 -13.71 27.72
CA TYR A 176 -5.52 -13.27 29.01
C TYR A 176 -7.06 -13.37 29.08
N ARG A 177 -7.68 -14.20 28.21
CA ARG A 177 -9.13 -14.47 28.21
C ARG A 177 -9.96 -13.17 28.18
N ASN A 178 -9.67 -12.32 27.20
CA ASN A 178 -10.33 -11.02 26.93
C ASN A 178 -10.23 -9.99 28.08
N ARG A 179 -9.19 -10.07 28.91
CA ARG A 179 -8.95 -9.05 29.95
C ARG A 179 -8.20 -7.87 29.33
N GLU A 180 -8.91 -6.81 29.00
CA GLU A 180 -8.38 -5.62 28.31
C GLU A 180 -7.20 -4.98 29.06
N GLU A 181 -7.29 -4.85 30.38
CA GLU A 181 -6.21 -4.27 31.19
C GLU A 181 -4.91 -5.12 31.11
N LYS A 182 -5.04 -6.45 31.08
CA LYS A 182 -3.88 -7.33 30.87
C LYS A 182 -3.29 -7.19 29.48
N ALA A 183 -4.15 -7.03 28.45
CA ALA A 183 -3.71 -6.78 27.09
C ALA A 183 -2.98 -5.43 26.98
N ARG A 184 -3.50 -4.38 27.60
CA ARG A 184 -2.87 -3.06 27.68
C ARG A 184 -1.47 -3.14 28.30
N GLN A 185 -1.35 -3.79 29.46
CA GLN A 185 -0.07 -3.98 30.15
C GLN A 185 0.93 -4.77 29.29
N PHE A 186 0.46 -5.77 28.58
CA PHE A 186 1.31 -6.58 27.72
C PHE A 186 1.85 -5.76 26.54
N VAL A 187 1.00 -5.04 25.84
CA VAL A 187 1.40 -4.19 24.69
C VAL A 187 2.29 -3.03 25.16
N ALA A 188 2.00 -2.44 26.34
CA ALA A 188 2.86 -1.42 26.94
C ALA A 188 4.30 -1.95 27.15
N ARG A 189 4.46 -3.20 27.62
CA ARG A 189 5.79 -3.82 27.75
C ARG A 189 6.49 -4.03 26.41
N ILE A 190 5.75 -4.37 25.34
CA ILE A 190 6.33 -4.44 24.00
C ILE A 190 6.87 -3.06 23.60
N PHE A 191 6.07 -1.99 23.74
CA PHE A 191 6.47 -0.64 23.36
C PHE A 191 7.57 -0.05 24.26
N LYS A 192 7.69 -0.50 25.50
CA LYS A 192 8.85 -0.16 26.37
C LYS A 192 10.19 -0.66 25.80
N ASN A 193 10.14 -1.74 25.03
CA ASN A 193 11.32 -2.33 24.37
C ASN A 193 11.57 -1.73 22.95
N VAL A 194 10.83 -0.69 22.56
CA VAL A 194 10.99 -0.01 21.27
C VAL A 194 11.82 1.26 21.44
N PRO A 195 13.08 1.27 20.99
CA PRO A 195 13.97 2.43 21.17
C PRO A 195 13.69 3.58 20.21
N VAL A 196 13.02 3.31 19.07
CA VAL A 196 12.74 4.32 18.03
C VAL A 196 11.45 3.98 17.29
N LEU A 197 10.63 4.99 17.02
CA LEU A 197 9.41 4.90 16.22
C LEU A 197 9.62 5.65 14.90
N ASP A 198 9.91 4.91 13.83
CA ASP A 198 10.01 5.48 12.48
C ASP A 198 8.63 5.92 11.96
N SER A 199 8.61 6.89 11.05
CA SER A 199 7.35 7.44 10.51
C SER A 199 6.56 6.47 9.62
N GLY A 200 7.17 5.38 9.14
CA GLY A 200 6.56 4.40 8.25
C GLY A 200 7.30 3.06 8.26
N ALA A 201 6.67 2.03 7.68
CA ALA A 201 7.19 0.66 7.69
C ALA A 201 8.57 0.55 7.04
N ARG A 202 8.80 1.21 5.89
CA ARG A 202 10.10 1.20 5.21
C ARG A 202 11.20 1.86 6.05
N GLY A 203 10.87 2.91 6.83
CA GLY A 203 11.78 3.50 7.80
C GLY A 203 12.27 2.47 8.82
N SER A 204 11.33 1.73 9.41
CA SER A 204 11.65 0.67 10.39
C SER A 204 12.44 -0.48 9.75
N THR A 205 12.11 -0.88 8.53
CA THR A 205 12.91 -1.87 7.79
C THR A 205 14.36 -1.38 7.61
N ASN A 206 14.56 -0.13 7.21
CA ASN A 206 15.89 0.44 7.04
C ASN A 206 16.64 0.56 8.38
N THR A 207 15.96 0.97 9.45
CA THR A 207 16.53 1.03 10.80
C THR A 207 17.00 -0.34 11.26
N PHE A 208 16.20 -1.38 11.03
CA PHE A 208 16.57 -2.75 11.35
C PHE A 208 17.65 -3.30 10.42
N VAL A 209 17.45 -3.24 9.10
CA VAL A 209 18.31 -3.92 8.11
C VAL A 209 19.62 -3.17 7.88
N GLN A 210 19.55 -1.85 7.64
CA GLN A 210 20.72 -1.07 7.21
C GLN A 210 21.49 -0.49 8.39
N ARG A 211 20.77 0.04 9.41
CA ARG A 211 21.42 0.62 10.59
C ARG A 211 21.79 -0.42 11.64
N GLY A 212 21.36 -1.67 11.48
CA GLY A 212 21.68 -2.76 12.40
C GLY A 212 21.03 -2.67 13.79
N MET A 213 20.02 -1.79 13.97
CA MET A 213 19.37 -1.58 15.26
C MET A 213 18.30 -2.64 15.54
N GLY A 214 18.14 -3.00 16.81
CA GLY A 214 17.12 -3.93 17.29
C GLY A 214 17.44 -5.40 17.06
N ASP A 215 16.78 -6.24 17.84
CA ASP A 215 16.86 -7.71 17.76
C ASP A 215 15.74 -8.30 16.88
N VAL A 216 14.60 -7.63 16.86
CA VAL A 216 13.40 -8.04 16.12
C VAL A 216 12.68 -6.84 15.49
N LEU A 217 12.26 -7.01 14.24
CA LEU A 217 11.38 -6.07 13.56
C LEU A 217 9.97 -6.68 13.48
N LEU A 218 8.97 -5.96 14.00
CA LEU A 218 7.57 -6.26 13.71
C LEU A 218 7.27 -5.78 12.29
N ALA A 219 7.07 -6.71 11.39
CA ALA A 219 6.95 -6.41 9.96
C ALA A 219 5.69 -6.99 9.34
N TRP A 220 5.22 -6.31 8.30
CA TRP A 220 4.34 -6.95 7.34
C TRP A 220 5.08 -8.10 6.65
N GLU A 221 4.36 -9.18 6.39
CA GLU A 221 4.94 -10.40 5.80
C GLU A 221 5.69 -10.11 4.49
N ASN A 222 5.14 -9.26 3.62
CA ASN A 222 5.81 -8.88 2.37
C ASN A 222 7.10 -8.07 2.60
N GLU A 223 7.15 -7.17 3.59
CA GLU A 223 8.38 -6.44 3.96
C GLU A 223 9.43 -7.38 4.55
N ALA A 224 9.01 -8.35 5.36
CA ALA A 224 9.94 -9.35 5.91
C ALA A 224 10.56 -10.21 4.79
N PHE A 225 9.77 -10.64 3.82
CA PHE A 225 10.29 -11.37 2.65
C PHE A 225 11.18 -10.50 1.76
N LEU A 226 10.83 -9.23 1.57
CA LEU A 226 11.68 -8.29 0.82
C LEU A 226 13.04 -8.13 1.52
N ALA A 227 13.02 -7.92 2.84
CA ALA A 227 14.25 -7.80 3.63
C ALA A 227 15.10 -9.06 3.54
N LEU A 228 14.48 -10.24 3.65
CA LEU A 228 15.16 -11.53 3.57
C LEU A 228 15.80 -11.79 2.21
N ASN A 229 15.08 -11.50 1.12
CA ASN A 229 15.50 -11.91 -0.22
C ASN A 229 16.32 -10.86 -0.97
N GLU A 230 16.09 -9.56 -0.70
CA GLU A 230 16.64 -8.47 -1.51
C GLU A 230 17.55 -7.52 -0.72
N LEU A 231 17.26 -7.26 0.56
CA LEU A 231 18.00 -6.27 1.35
C LEU A 231 19.09 -6.88 2.24
N GLY A 232 19.01 -8.14 2.58
CA GLY A 232 19.96 -8.78 3.51
C GLY A 232 19.89 -10.30 3.47
N ARG A 233 20.15 -10.89 2.28
CA ARG A 233 20.20 -12.34 2.13
C ARG A 233 21.15 -12.93 3.16
N ASP A 234 20.71 -14.01 3.82
CA ASP A 234 21.45 -14.73 4.86
C ASP A 234 21.75 -13.96 6.16
N LYS A 235 21.17 -12.75 6.35
CA LYS A 235 21.33 -11.97 7.59
C LYS A 235 20.16 -12.04 8.54
N PHE A 236 19.01 -12.56 8.08
CA PHE A 236 17.75 -12.53 8.83
C PHE A 236 17.01 -13.86 8.71
N GLU A 237 16.05 -14.04 9.61
CA GLU A 237 15.08 -15.13 9.61
C GLU A 237 13.69 -14.59 9.91
N ILE A 238 12.67 -15.23 9.32
CA ILE A 238 11.27 -14.90 9.60
C ILE A 238 10.75 -15.85 10.66
N VAL A 239 10.25 -15.30 11.75
CA VAL A 239 9.52 -16.03 12.79
C VAL A 239 8.04 -15.72 12.64
N VAL A 240 7.24 -16.77 12.51
CA VAL A 240 5.78 -16.68 12.38
C VAL A 240 5.17 -16.85 13.77
N PRO A 241 4.45 -15.85 14.30
CA PRO A 241 3.83 -15.97 15.62
C PRO A 241 2.68 -16.99 15.63
N SER A 242 2.35 -17.50 16.80
CA SER A 242 1.25 -18.46 16.99
C SER A 242 -0.12 -17.92 16.58
N LEU A 243 -0.31 -16.60 16.64
CA LEU A 243 -1.50 -15.86 16.27
C LEU A 243 -1.12 -14.49 15.72
N SER A 244 -1.76 -14.07 14.63
CA SER A 244 -1.58 -12.74 14.06
C SER A 244 -2.91 -12.20 13.52
N ILE A 245 -2.89 -10.98 12.96
CA ILE A 245 -4.06 -10.34 12.38
C ILE A 245 -4.06 -10.48 10.85
N LEU A 246 -5.25 -10.69 10.27
CA LEU A 246 -5.44 -10.61 8.82
C LEU A 246 -5.40 -9.15 8.41
N ALA A 247 -4.29 -8.74 7.79
CA ALA A 247 -4.16 -7.40 7.25
C ALA A 247 -4.81 -7.30 5.86
N GLU A 248 -5.78 -6.41 5.71
CA GLU A 248 -6.60 -6.22 4.52
C GLU A 248 -6.45 -4.78 4.01
N PRO A 249 -5.40 -4.50 3.21
CA PRO A 249 -5.16 -3.17 2.67
C PRO A 249 -6.15 -2.85 1.55
N PRO A 250 -6.97 -1.80 1.71
CA PRO A 250 -7.99 -1.43 0.74
C PRO A 250 -7.49 -0.46 -0.31
N VAL A 251 -8.30 -0.34 -1.38
CA VAL A 251 -8.06 0.59 -2.48
C VAL A 251 -9.35 1.36 -2.80
N ALA A 252 -9.22 2.62 -3.19
CA ALA A 252 -10.36 3.44 -3.59
C ALA A 252 -10.01 4.46 -4.68
N VAL A 253 -10.98 4.80 -5.51
CA VAL A 253 -10.95 5.97 -6.40
C VAL A 253 -11.25 7.21 -5.57
N VAL A 254 -10.54 8.29 -5.80
CA VAL A 254 -10.80 9.60 -5.18
C VAL A 254 -11.79 10.37 -6.07
N ASP A 255 -13.06 10.26 -5.76
CA ASP A 255 -14.17 10.61 -6.64
C ASP A 255 -14.12 12.03 -7.24
N LYS A 256 -13.86 13.03 -6.40
CA LYS A 256 -13.82 14.43 -6.87
C LYS A 256 -12.60 14.71 -7.73
N VAL A 257 -11.46 14.07 -7.43
CA VAL A 257 -10.22 14.25 -8.19
C VAL A 257 -10.35 13.63 -9.58
N VAL A 258 -10.81 12.39 -9.68
CA VAL A 258 -10.99 11.76 -11.00
C VAL A 258 -12.07 12.43 -11.83
N ALA A 259 -13.07 13.06 -11.21
CA ALA A 259 -14.07 13.87 -11.91
C ALA A 259 -13.43 15.15 -12.47
N LYS A 260 -12.60 15.83 -11.68
CA LYS A 260 -11.84 17.02 -12.08
C LYS A 260 -10.85 16.72 -13.23
N HIS A 261 -10.11 15.61 -13.12
CA HIS A 261 -9.10 15.22 -14.10
C HIS A 261 -9.66 14.50 -15.34
N GLY A 262 -10.92 14.05 -15.31
CA GLY A 262 -11.51 13.23 -16.39
C GLY A 262 -10.90 11.81 -16.46
N THR A 263 -10.32 11.33 -15.37
CA THR A 263 -9.55 10.07 -15.29
C THR A 263 -10.34 8.88 -14.74
N ARG A 264 -11.63 9.05 -14.38
CA ARG A 264 -12.45 8.03 -13.71
C ARG A 264 -12.39 6.67 -14.39
N LYS A 265 -12.54 6.61 -15.72
CA LYS A 265 -12.58 5.34 -16.46
C LYS A 265 -11.29 4.54 -16.29
N VAL A 266 -10.13 5.17 -16.42
CA VAL A 266 -8.84 4.51 -16.29
C VAL A 266 -8.50 4.21 -14.82
N ALA A 267 -8.89 5.09 -13.88
CA ALA A 267 -8.69 4.87 -12.44
C ALA A 267 -9.49 3.64 -11.93
N GLU A 268 -10.76 3.52 -12.33
CA GLU A 268 -11.55 2.33 -12.01
C GLU A 268 -11.00 1.06 -12.65
N ALA A 269 -10.56 1.12 -13.91
CA ALA A 269 -9.95 0.00 -14.59
C ALA A 269 -8.63 -0.41 -13.92
N TYR A 270 -7.83 0.57 -13.47
CA TYR A 270 -6.60 0.34 -12.71
C TYR A 270 -6.87 -0.44 -11.43
N LEU A 271 -7.84 -0.04 -10.62
CA LEU A 271 -8.17 -0.76 -9.39
C LEU A 271 -8.81 -2.13 -9.67
N LYS A 272 -9.67 -2.26 -10.67
CA LYS A 272 -10.27 -3.55 -11.08
C LYS A 272 -9.21 -4.54 -11.56
N TYR A 273 -8.16 -4.08 -12.22
CA TYR A 273 -7.10 -4.95 -12.74
C TYR A 273 -6.30 -5.64 -11.61
N LEU A 274 -6.28 -5.09 -10.38
CA LEU A 274 -5.71 -5.74 -9.20
C LEU A 274 -6.35 -7.10 -8.91
N TYR A 275 -7.62 -7.29 -9.25
CA TYR A 275 -8.37 -8.53 -9.06
C TYR A 275 -8.24 -9.51 -10.24
N SER A 276 -7.62 -9.10 -11.35
CA SER A 276 -7.34 -9.99 -12.48
C SER A 276 -6.31 -11.06 -12.10
N LYS A 277 -6.29 -12.18 -12.82
CA LYS A 277 -5.28 -13.22 -12.63
C LYS A 277 -3.86 -12.64 -12.66
N LYS A 278 -3.58 -11.74 -13.61
CA LYS A 278 -2.27 -11.09 -13.73
C LYS A 278 -1.95 -10.19 -12.55
N GLY A 279 -2.90 -9.34 -12.12
CA GLY A 279 -2.75 -8.50 -10.92
C GLY A 279 -2.48 -9.31 -9.66
N GLN A 280 -3.22 -10.41 -9.49
CA GLN A 280 -3.04 -11.34 -8.35
C GLN A 280 -1.70 -12.08 -8.40
N GLU A 281 -1.22 -12.46 -9.59
CA GLU A 281 0.12 -13.08 -9.75
C GLU A 281 1.24 -12.08 -9.42
N ILE A 282 1.09 -10.81 -9.78
CA ILE A 282 2.04 -9.76 -9.39
C ILE A 282 2.04 -9.60 -7.87
N ALA A 283 0.84 -9.51 -7.24
CA ALA A 283 0.73 -9.44 -5.79
C ALA A 283 1.46 -10.61 -5.10
N ALA A 284 1.25 -11.84 -5.56
CA ALA A 284 1.89 -13.03 -5.00
C ALA A 284 3.41 -13.07 -5.20
N ARG A 285 3.95 -12.51 -6.31
CA ARG A 285 5.40 -12.39 -6.51
C ARG A 285 6.03 -11.42 -5.52
N HIS A 286 5.30 -10.34 -5.17
CA HIS A 286 5.69 -9.35 -4.17
C HIS A 286 5.22 -9.70 -2.75
N TYR A 287 4.99 -10.99 -2.49
CA TYR A 287 4.68 -11.55 -1.18
C TYR A 287 3.39 -11.05 -0.53
N TYR A 288 2.44 -10.55 -1.31
CA TYR A 288 1.06 -10.35 -0.88
C TYR A 288 0.25 -11.62 -1.10
N ARG A 289 -0.59 -11.99 -0.15
CA ARG A 289 -1.46 -13.17 -0.24
C ARG A 289 -2.61 -12.90 -1.19
N PRO A 290 -2.69 -13.57 -2.36
CA PRO A 290 -3.72 -13.30 -3.36
C PRO A 290 -5.09 -13.80 -2.93
N ARG A 291 -6.15 -13.08 -3.34
CA ARG A 291 -7.55 -13.47 -3.11
C ARG A 291 -8.04 -14.51 -4.13
N LEU A 292 -7.51 -14.49 -5.35
CA LEU A 292 -7.93 -15.41 -6.40
C LEU A 292 -7.41 -16.82 -6.09
N ARG A 293 -8.34 -17.76 -5.85
CA ARG A 293 -8.03 -19.14 -5.40
C ARG A 293 -7.02 -19.85 -6.28
N THR A 294 -7.14 -19.74 -7.61
CA THR A 294 -6.22 -20.39 -8.56
C THR A 294 -4.79 -19.86 -8.44
N VAL A 295 -4.62 -18.57 -8.13
CA VAL A 295 -3.31 -17.96 -7.88
C VAL A 295 -2.83 -18.33 -6.48
N ALA A 296 -3.71 -18.27 -5.47
CA ALA A 296 -3.37 -18.62 -4.09
C ALA A 296 -2.80 -20.04 -3.99
N SER A 297 -3.44 -21.00 -4.65
CA SER A 297 -2.95 -22.41 -4.67
C SER A 297 -1.57 -22.53 -5.29
N LYS A 298 -1.30 -21.80 -6.40
CA LYS A 298 0.01 -21.80 -7.08
C LYS A 298 1.15 -21.27 -6.18
N TYR A 299 0.86 -20.30 -5.33
CA TYR A 299 1.85 -19.63 -4.48
C TYR A 299 1.80 -20.10 -3.02
N GLN A 300 1.00 -21.10 -2.69
CA GLN A 300 0.76 -21.55 -1.32
C GLN A 300 2.05 -21.87 -0.54
N ALA A 301 3.04 -22.46 -1.17
CA ALA A 301 4.31 -22.81 -0.54
C ALA A 301 5.15 -21.58 -0.10
N LYS A 302 4.87 -20.40 -0.66
CA LYS A 302 5.56 -19.17 -0.26
C LYS A 302 5.10 -18.60 1.08
N PHE A 303 3.87 -18.94 1.49
CA PHE A 303 3.24 -18.31 2.65
C PHE A 303 3.12 -19.29 3.81
N PRO A 304 3.72 -18.98 4.97
CA PRO A 304 3.61 -19.83 6.14
C PRO A 304 2.16 -19.88 6.63
N LYS A 305 1.80 -21.02 7.21
CA LYS A 305 0.51 -21.16 7.90
C LYS A 305 0.57 -20.37 9.21
N VAL A 306 -0.40 -19.51 9.44
CA VAL A 306 -0.56 -18.73 10.66
C VAL A 306 -2.04 -18.64 11.04
N LYS A 307 -2.35 -18.72 12.32
CA LYS A 307 -3.71 -18.47 12.81
C LYS A 307 -3.97 -16.97 12.74
N LEU A 308 -5.09 -16.60 12.12
CA LEU A 308 -5.45 -15.18 11.91
C LEU A 308 -6.79 -14.88 12.56
N PHE A 309 -6.91 -13.68 13.11
CA PHE A 309 -8.16 -13.04 13.44
C PHE A 309 -8.36 -11.80 12.57
N THR A 310 -9.57 -11.32 12.40
CA THR A 310 -9.87 -10.10 11.65
C THR A 310 -10.05 -8.90 12.57
N ILE A 311 -9.94 -7.70 12.01
CA ILE A 311 -10.22 -6.45 12.73
C ILE A 311 -11.65 -6.43 13.28
N ASP A 312 -12.61 -6.98 12.55
CA ASP A 312 -14.01 -7.01 12.96
C ASP A 312 -14.26 -7.98 14.13
N GLN A 313 -13.61 -9.16 14.12
CA GLN A 313 -13.78 -10.18 15.15
C GLN A 313 -13.35 -9.72 16.54
N LEU A 314 -12.24 -8.99 16.66
CA LEU A 314 -11.71 -8.61 17.97
C LEU A 314 -11.91 -7.15 18.33
N PHE A 315 -12.01 -6.26 17.35
CA PHE A 315 -12.03 -4.81 17.59
C PHE A 315 -13.32 -4.14 17.12
N GLY A 316 -14.24 -4.87 16.46
CA GLY A 316 -15.49 -4.32 15.92
C GLY A 316 -15.27 -3.31 14.79
N GLY A 317 -14.22 -3.53 13.99
CA GLY A 317 -13.89 -2.75 12.81
C GLY A 317 -12.94 -1.57 13.08
N TRP A 318 -12.47 -0.97 11.98
CA TRP A 318 -11.44 0.09 12.02
C TRP A 318 -11.90 1.36 12.71
N GLY A 319 -13.16 1.81 12.51
CA GLY A 319 -13.67 3.02 13.17
C GLY A 319 -13.65 2.92 14.69
N LYS A 320 -14.03 1.76 15.25
CA LYS A 320 -13.97 1.51 16.70
C LYS A 320 -12.52 1.40 17.19
N ALA A 321 -11.69 0.64 16.48
CA ALA A 321 -10.28 0.48 16.84
C ALA A 321 -9.55 1.84 16.84
N GLN A 322 -9.79 2.69 15.86
CA GLN A 322 -9.21 4.04 15.78
C GLN A 322 -9.60 4.90 16.98
N ARG A 323 -10.89 4.98 17.29
CA ARG A 323 -11.37 5.80 18.43
C ARG A 323 -10.78 5.36 19.76
N ILE A 324 -10.68 4.06 19.99
CA ILE A 324 -10.23 3.51 21.28
C ILE A 324 -8.71 3.58 21.40
N HIS A 325 -7.98 3.16 20.36
CA HIS A 325 -6.55 2.93 20.47
C HIS A 325 -5.70 4.07 19.93
N PHE A 326 -6.10 4.76 18.84
CA PHE A 326 -5.20 5.63 18.07
C PHE A 326 -5.64 7.09 17.94
N ALA A 327 -6.88 7.43 18.34
CA ALA A 327 -7.29 8.83 18.44
C ALA A 327 -6.41 9.58 19.44
N ASP A 328 -6.42 10.91 19.38
CA ASP A 328 -5.69 11.72 20.34
C ASP A 328 -6.21 11.46 21.75
N GLY A 329 -5.29 11.22 22.69
CA GLY A 329 -5.62 10.74 24.03
C GLY A 329 -6.13 9.28 24.07
N GLY A 330 -6.04 8.52 22.99
CA GLY A 330 -6.37 7.09 22.93
C GLY A 330 -5.44 6.22 23.78
N ILE A 331 -5.68 4.90 23.75
CA ILE A 331 -4.88 3.98 24.60
C ILE A 331 -3.39 4.04 24.26
N PHE A 332 -3.05 4.15 22.98
CA PHE A 332 -1.64 4.23 22.57
C PHE A 332 -0.94 5.46 23.19
N ASP A 333 -1.56 6.63 23.12
CA ASP A 333 -0.95 7.86 23.70
C ASP A 333 -0.74 7.73 25.20
N ARG A 334 -1.75 7.25 25.93
CA ARG A 334 -1.65 7.04 27.40
C ARG A 334 -0.67 5.96 27.82
N MET A 335 -0.36 5.03 26.95
CA MET A 335 0.53 3.92 27.24
C MET A 335 1.99 4.26 26.92
N TYR A 336 2.22 5.17 26.00
CA TYR A 336 3.56 5.57 25.53
C TYR A 336 4.11 6.81 26.26
N GLN A 337 3.26 7.50 27.02
CA GLN A 337 3.68 8.55 27.96
C GLN A 337 4.39 7.93 29.18
#